data_53ac9cf8238fbfafcb03ad2b933619ec
#
_entry.id   53ac9cf8238fbfafcb03ad2b933619ec
#
_cell.length_a   1.000
_cell.length_b   1.000
_cell.length_c   1.000
_cell.angle_alpha   90.00
_cell.angle_beta   90.00
_cell.angle_gamma   90.00
#
_symmetry.space_group_name_H-M   'P 1'
#
loop_
_entity.id
_entity.type
_entity.pdbx_description
1 polymer ?
#
loop_
_entity_poly.entity_id
_entity_poly.type
_entity_poly.pdbx_seq_one_letter_code
_entity_poly.pdbx_strand_id
1 'polypeptide(L)'
;MITAEDRIGYAPIGNRPILKWPDGARVALWVVPNIEHYEYLPPAHPIRDAYPRTPHPDVLAYGGKDYGNRAGLWRMFEVFDKHRIRGTVSLNLAVIEHYPEVFAACEARKFDYMGHGLYNTRYMWGVSEVEERAHIATCVDLFRRRTGRQLAGWLSPALSHTLLTPDLVAEAGIRYYCDLVHDDQPWPVRVRQGRLITLPYSVDLNDAVAYRQGFEAEDFARMITDTFDTLWREGEESGRVMCIAVHPYNMGQPHRIAHLDAALGYIMSHQGVWAATGSEMADWYYQNMWEKVAPLAGVVEMGNGG
;
A
#
# COMPACT_ATOMS: atom_id res chain seq x y z
N MET A 1 16.80 11.16 20.11
CA MET A 1 16.43 10.18 19.05
C MET A 1 14.92 10.07 19.11
N ILE A 2 14.20 10.27 18.02
CA ILE A 2 12.74 10.15 17.98
C ILE A 2 12.42 8.65 18.01
N THR A 3 11.67 8.20 19.02
CA THR A 3 11.19 6.81 19.07
C THR A 3 10.00 6.61 18.16
N ALA A 4 9.59 5.37 17.89
CA ALA A 4 8.38 5.10 17.12
C ALA A 4 7.14 5.69 17.81
N GLU A 5 7.08 5.62 19.14
CA GLU A 5 6.00 6.17 19.97
C GLU A 5 5.91 7.69 19.89
N ASP A 6 7.05 8.38 19.71
CA ASP A 6 7.09 9.84 19.58
C ASP A 6 6.61 10.32 18.19
N ARG A 7 6.58 9.42 17.19
CA ARG A 7 6.21 9.78 15.80
C ARG A 7 4.72 9.83 15.57
N ILE A 8 3.97 9.06 16.33
CA ILE A 8 2.56 8.82 16.09
C ILE A 8 1.81 9.14 17.37
N GLY A 9 1.34 10.39 17.50
CA GLY A 9 0.49 10.78 18.63
C GLY A 9 -0.79 9.96 18.64
N TYR A 10 -1.31 9.69 19.82
CA TYR A 10 -2.51 8.89 20.01
C TYR A 10 -3.74 9.78 20.20
N ALA A 11 -4.77 9.50 19.41
CA ALA A 11 -6.14 9.95 19.65
C ALA A 11 -7.09 8.83 19.21
N PRO A 12 -8.00 8.36 20.10
CA PRO A 12 -8.97 7.34 19.72
C PRO A 12 -9.91 7.88 18.65
N ILE A 13 -10.34 6.99 17.73
CA ILE A 13 -11.10 7.38 16.54
C ILE A 13 -12.39 8.19 16.87
N GLY A 14 -13.04 7.89 17.99
CA GLY A 14 -14.25 8.60 18.44
C GLY A 14 -14.00 10.04 18.94
N ASN A 15 -12.74 10.44 19.15
CA ASN A 15 -12.39 11.78 19.65
C ASN A 15 -11.75 12.66 18.56
N ARG A 16 -11.80 12.22 17.30
CA ARG A 16 -11.19 12.92 16.17
C ARG A 16 -12.18 13.85 15.47
N PRO A 17 -11.70 14.87 14.77
CA PRO A 17 -12.54 15.63 13.84
C PRO A 17 -13.22 14.69 12.83
N ILE A 18 -14.49 14.95 12.57
CA ILE A 18 -15.28 14.15 11.62
C ILE A 18 -14.66 14.25 10.23
N LEU A 19 -14.30 13.11 9.67
CA LEU A 19 -13.83 12.98 8.31
C LEU A 19 -15.02 12.76 7.37
N LYS A 20 -15.14 13.55 6.32
CA LYS A 20 -16.17 13.40 5.29
C LYS A 20 -15.48 13.31 3.94
N TRP A 21 -15.50 12.14 3.33
CA TRP A 21 -14.95 11.92 1.99
C TRP A 21 -15.71 12.69 0.90
N PRO A 22 -15.16 12.84 -0.31
CA PRO A 22 -15.86 13.47 -1.42
C PRO A 22 -17.28 12.93 -1.62
N ASP A 23 -18.20 13.78 -2.03
CA ASP A 23 -19.61 13.45 -2.31
C ASP A 23 -20.35 12.75 -1.16
N GLY A 24 -19.86 12.93 0.08
CA GLY A 24 -20.44 12.30 1.27
C GLY A 24 -20.20 10.79 1.34
N ALA A 25 -19.20 10.28 0.66
CA ALA A 25 -18.86 8.86 0.74
C ALA A 25 -18.52 8.45 2.18
N ARG A 26 -19.00 7.26 2.55
CA ARG A 26 -18.81 6.65 3.87
C ARG A 26 -17.48 5.89 3.92
N VAL A 27 -17.13 5.24 2.82
CA VAL A 27 -15.93 4.42 2.70
C VAL A 27 -15.12 4.86 1.47
N ALA A 28 -13.85 5.17 1.68
CA ALA A 28 -12.87 5.21 0.62
C ALA A 28 -12.37 3.77 0.38
N LEU A 29 -12.86 3.14 -0.68
CA LEU A 29 -12.40 1.83 -1.10
C LEU A 29 -11.07 1.95 -1.81
N TRP A 30 -10.05 1.33 -1.25
CA TRP A 30 -8.69 1.35 -1.75
C TRP A 30 -8.22 -0.05 -2.13
N VAL A 31 -8.19 -0.37 -3.41
CA VAL A 31 -7.71 -1.65 -3.90
C VAL A 31 -6.23 -1.54 -4.27
N VAL A 32 -5.42 -2.40 -3.68
CA VAL A 32 -3.96 -2.37 -3.82
C VAL A 32 -3.46 -3.68 -4.43
N PRO A 33 -3.28 -3.73 -5.76
CA PRO A 33 -2.54 -4.82 -6.38
C PRO A 33 -1.04 -4.69 -6.06
N ASN A 34 -0.47 -5.70 -5.41
CA ASN A 34 0.96 -5.80 -5.13
C ASN A 34 1.64 -6.45 -6.34
N ILE A 35 2.25 -5.64 -7.19
CA ILE A 35 2.97 -6.10 -8.38
C ILE A 35 4.45 -6.22 -8.06
N GLU A 36 4.85 -7.45 -7.81
CA GLU A 36 6.13 -7.77 -7.22
C GLU A 36 7.06 -8.48 -8.18
N HIS A 37 8.36 -8.26 -8.00
CA HIS A 37 9.42 -9.03 -8.65
C HIS A 37 10.35 -9.63 -7.60
N TYR A 38 10.48 -10.95 -7.65
CA TYR A 38 11.39 -11.74 -6.82
C TYR A 38 12.62 -12.10 -7.63
N GLU A 39 13.81 -11.91 -7.06
CA GLU A 39 15.05 -12.29 -7.74
C GLU A 39 15.18 -13.82 -7.80
N TYR A 40 15.71 -14.34 -8.92
CA TYR A 40 15.98 -15.77 -9.10
C TYR A 40 17.12 -16.26 -8.20
N LEU A 41 18.09 -15.38 -7.95
CA LEU A 41 19.18 -15.54 -6.98
C LEU A 41 19.09 -14.41 -5.96
N PRO A 42 18.20 -14.51 -4.97
CA PRO A 42 18.02 -13.44 -3.99
C PRO A 42 19.23 -13.37 -3.05
N PRO A 43 19.52 -12.17 -2.51
CA PRO A 43 20.50 -12.07 -1.42
C PRO A 43 19.98 -12.80 -0.18
N ALA A 44 20.89 -13.45 0.55
CA ALA A 44 20.57 -14.06 1.83
C ALA A 44 20.14 -13.00 2.85
N HIS A 45 19.09 -13.29 3.61
CA HIS A 45 18.64 -12.40 4.69
C HIS A 45 18.40 -13.20 5.98
N PRO A 46 19.33 -13.14 6.95
CA PRO A 46 19.36 -14.03 8.11
C PRO A 46 18.17 -13.84 9.07
N ILE A 47 17.49 -12.70 9.04
CA ILE A 47 16.36 -12.41 9.94
C ILE A 47 15.09 -13.09 9.44
N ARG A 48 14.90 -13.18 8.12
CA ARG A 48 13.65 -13.66 7.54
C ARG A 48 13.73 -15.08 7.00
N ASP A 49 14.85 -15.45 6.41
CA ASP A 49 14.99 -16.70 5.68
C ASP A 49 15.40 -17.81 6.63
N ALA A 50 14.42 -18.50 7.21
CA ALA A 50 14.67 -19.73 8.00
C ALA A 50 15.33 -20.82 7.15
N TYR A 51 15.12 -20.78 5.85
CA TYR A 51 15.78 -21.63 4.85
C TYR A 51 16.42 -20.72 3.80
N PRO A 52 17.67 -20.26 4.00
CA PRO A 52 18.36 -19.53 2.97
C PRO A 52 18.54 -20.47 1.75
N ARG A 53 17.83 -20.19 0.68
CA ARG A 53 17.93 -20.94 -0.58
C ARG A 53 19.11 -20.49 -1.41
N THR A 54 19.74 -19.43 -0.97
CA THR A 54 20.99 -18.91 -1.53
C THR A 54 22.18 -19.71 -1.03
N PRO A 55 23.21 -19.91 -1.86
CA PRO A 55 23.38 -19.34 -3.20
C PRO A 55 22.62 -20.07 -4.33
N HIS A 56 21.67 -20.90 -4.03
CA HIS A 56 20.91 -21.67 -5.01
C HIS A 56 19.75 -20.86 -5.59
N PRO A 57 19.39 -21.07 -6.88
CA PRO A 57 18.19 -20.45 -7.46
C PRO A 57 16.93 -20.79 -6.64
N ASP A 58 16.17 -19.78 -6.26
CA ASP A 58 14.88 -19.98 -5.59
C ASP A 58 13.76 -20.14 -6.61
N VAL A 59 13.76 -21.29 -7.30
CA VAL A 59 12.83 -21.60 -8.39
C VAL A 59 11.37 -21.50 -7.94
N LEU A 60 11.08 -21.96 -6.73
CA LEU A 60 9.69 -21.99 -6.21
C LEU A 60 9.17 -20.57 -5.92
N ALA A 61 9.96 -19.75 -5.19
CA ALA A 61 9.55 -18.39 -4.90
C ALA A 61 9.51 -17.56 -6.17
N TYR A 62 10.57 -17.62 -7.00
CA TYR A 62 10.59 -16.92 -8.27
C TYR A 62 9.44 -17.32 -9.19
N GLY A 63 9.31 -18.60 -9.54
CA GLY A 63 8.31 -19.07 -10.51
C GLY A 63 6.89 -18.90 -10.03
N GLY A 64 6.64 -19.16 -8.74
CA GLY A 64 5.32 -18.97 -8.15
C GLY A 64 4.87 -17.50 -8.16
N LYS A 65 5.80 -16.55 -7.97
CA LYS A 65 5.51 -15.11 -8.01
C LYS A 65 5.45 -14.57 -9.44
N ASP A 66 6.35 -15.02 -10.32
CA ASP A 66 6.41 -14.65 -11.73
C ASP A 66 5.11 -15.02 -12.49
N TYR A 67 4.43 -16.11 -12.09
CA TYR A 67 3.09 -16.43 -12.57
C TYR A 67 2.11 -15.25 -12.43
N GLY A 68 2.23 -14.47 -11.36
CA GLY A 68 1.40 -13.29 -11.15
C GLY A 68 1.53 -12.29 -12.30
N ASN A 69 2.77 -11.96 -12.66
CA ASN A 69 3.07 -11.00 -13.72
C ASN A 69 2.76 -11.55 -15.12
N ARG A 70 2.85 -12.88 -15.32
CA ARG A 70 2.58 -13.53 -16.60
C ARG A 70 1.11 -13.79 -16.90
N ALA A 71 0.33 -14.14 -15.88
CA ALA A 71 -1.04 -14.59 -16.09
C ALA A 71 -2.04 -14.01 -15.10
N GLY A 72 -1.72 -14.01 -13.80
CA GLY A 72 -2.68 -13.67 -12.75
C GLY A 72 -3.15 -12.22 -12.83
N LEU A 73 -2.24 -11.29 -13.08
CA LEU A 73 -2.54 -9.87 -13.15
C LEU A 73 -3.52 -9.53 -14.28
N TRP A 74 -3.41 -10.22 -15.42
CA TRP A 74 -4.29 -9.98 -16.57
C TRP A 74 -5.75 -10.33 -16.27
N ARG A 75 -5.98 -11.40 -15.48
CA ARG A 75 -7.33 -11.72 -14.97
C ARG A 75 -7.82 -10.70 -13.96
N MET A 76 -6.93 -10.19 -13.10
CA MET A 76 -7.29 -9.14 -12.14
C MET A 76 -7.67 -7.85 -12.86
N PHE A 77 -6.99 -7.49 -13.93
CA PHE A 77 -7.35 -6.33 -14.75
C PHE A 77 -8.76 -6.42 -15.31
N GLU A 78 -9.21 -7.60 -15.77
CA GLU A 78 -10.58 -7.80 -16.24
C GLU A 78 -11.61 -7.51 -15.13
N VAL A 79 -11.32 -7.94 -13.91
CA VAL A 79 -12.18 -7.68 -12.74
C VAL A 79 -12.17 -6.20 -12.37
N PHE A 80 -11.00 -5.56 -12.35
CA PHE A 80 -10.89 -4.13 -12.03
C PHE A 80 -11.59 -3.27 -13.09
N ASP A 81 -11.41 -3.57 -14.37
CA ASP A 81 -12.07 -2.89 -15.47
C ASP A 81 -13.60 -3.03 -15.39
N LYS A 82 -14.10 -4.25 -15.09
CA LYS A 82 -15.53 -4.54 -14.90
C LYS A 82 -16.16 -3.67 -13.82
N HIS A 83 -15.48 -3.50 -12.68
CA HIS A 83 -15.99 -2.73 -11.55
C HIS A 83 -15.50 -1.27 -11.55
N ARG A 84 -14.82 -0.82 -12.60
CA ARG A 84 -14.27 0.55 -12.74
C ARG A 84 -13.36 0.95 -11.59
N ILE A 85 -12.57 0.01 -11.08
CA ILE A 85 -11.63 0.25 -9.99
C ILE A 85 -10.29 0.67 -10.57
N ARG A 86 -9.81 1.84 -10.12
CA ARG A 86 -8.43 2.26 -10.33
C ARG A 86 -7.63 1.90 -9.10
N GLY A 87 -6.75 0.90 -9.22
CA GLY A 87 -5.90 0.49 -8.11
C GLY A 87 -4.76 1.49 -7.84
N THR A 88 -4.23 1.43 -6.62
CA THR A 88 -2.87 1.93 -6.34
C THR A 88 -1.92 0.76 -6.34
N VAL A 89 -1.06 0.69 -7.32
CA VAL A 89 -0.09 -0.39 -7.42
C VAL A 89 0.98 -0.24 -6.34
N SER A 90 1.10 -1.22 -5.46
CA SER A 90 2.30 -1.42 -4.65
C SER A 90 3.36 -2.04 -5.57
N LEU A 91 4.29 -1.21 -6.04
CA LEU A 91 5.16 -1.54 -7.16
C LEU A 91 6.60 -1.79 -6.70
N ASN A 92 7.10 -3.02 -6.90
CA ASN A 92 8.56 -3.15 -6.97
C ASN A 92 9.07 -2.45 -8.23
N LEU A 93 9.95 -1.47 -8.07
CA LEU A 93 10.32 -0.57 -9.17
C LEU A 93 11.04 -1.31 -10.32
N ALA A 94 11.70 -2.43 -10.04
CA ALA A 94 12.32 -3.27 -11.06
C ALA A 94 11.31 -3.86 -12.07
N VAL A 95 10.02 -3.94 -11.72
CA VAL A 95 8.95 -4.37 -12.64
C VAL A 95 8.89 -3.50 -13.89
N ILE A 96 9.17 -2.19 -13.76
CA ILE A 96 9.18 -1.26 -14.90
C ILE A 96 10.16 -1.72 -15.99
N GLU A 97 11.27 -2.33 -15.59
CA GLU A 97 12.33 -2.77 -16.52
C GLU A 97 12.17 -4.23 -16.92
N HIS A 98 11.75 -5.09 -16.00
CA HIS A 98 11.59 -6.53 -16.25
C HIS A 98 10.30 -6.89 -16.98
N TYR A 99 9.23 -6.11 -16.77
CA TYR A 99 7.89 -6.37 -17.32
C TYR A 99 7.26 -5.07 -17.86
N PRO A 100 7.84 -4.44 -18.89
CA PRO A 100 7.37 -3.15 -19.41
C PRO A 100 5.91 -3.20 -19.89
N GLU A 101 5.43 -4.36 -20.35
CA GLU A 101 4.03 -4.56 -20.77
C GLU A 101 3.07 -4.49 -19.57
N VAL A 102 3.46 -5.01 -18.42
CA VAL A 102 2.70 -4.90 -17.16
C VAL A 102 2.58 -3.44 -16.76
N PHE A 103 3.69 -2.72 -16.76
CA PHE A 103 3.70 -1.30 -16.43
C PHE A 103 2.84 -0.49 -17.41
N ALA A 104 2.97 -0.73 -18.72
CA ALA A 104 2.15 -0.08 -19.76
C ALA A 104 0.65 -0.37 -19.58
N ALA A 105 0.28 -1.58 -19.18
CA ALA A 105 -1.12 -1.96 -18.94
C ALA A 105 -1.71 -1.24 -17.70
N CYS A 106 -0.90 -1.00 -16.65
CA CYS A 106 -1.29 -0.18 -15.50
C CYS A 106 -1.46 1.30 -15.89
N GLU A 107 -0.54 1.85 -16.69
CA GLU A 107 -0.62 3.22 -17.20
C GLU A 107 -1.88 3.45 -18.05
N ALA A 108 -2.21 2.50 -18.93
CA ALA A 108 -3.42 2.58 -19.77
C ALA A 108 -4.72 2.65 -18.93
N ARG A 109 -4.71 2.05 -17.73
CA ARG A 109 -5.82 2.07 -16.75
C ARG A 109 -5.78 3.26 -15.81
N LYS A 110 -4.79 4.13 -15.94
CA LYS A 110 -4.57 5.29 -15.06
C LYS A 110 -4.46 4.87 -13.58
N PHE A 111 -3.78 3.78 -13.32
CA PHE A 111 -3.49 3.35 -11.96
C PHE A 111 -2.54 4.32 -11.28
N ASP A 112 -2.68 4.42 -9.97
CA ASP A 112 -1.75 5.13 -9.10
C ASP A 112 -0.61 4.21 -8.63
N TYR A 113 0.44 4.77 -8.05
CA TYR A 113 1.61 3.99 -7.64
C TYR A 113 2.12 4.42 -6.28
N MET A 114 2.45 3.43 -5.47
CA MET A 114 3.33 3.57 -4.32
C MET A 114 4.55 2.66 -4.49
N GLY A 115 5.71 3.13 -4.07
CA GLY A 115 6.95 2.35 -4.12
C GLY A 115 6.91 1.19 -3.13
N HIS A 116 7.36 0.03 -3.59
CA HIS A 116 7.50 -1.18 -2.78
C HIS A 116 8.94 -1.71 -2.83
N GLY A 117 9.91 -0.80 -2.69
CA GLY A 117 11.31 -1.10 -2.89
C GLY A 117 11.64 -1.44 -4.34
N LEU A 118 12.90 -1.84 -4.58
CA LEU A 118 13.34 -2.20 -5.93
C LEU A 118 12.91 -3.63 -6.30
N TYR A 119 13.15 -4.59 -5.39
CA TYR A 119 12.77 -6.00 -5.48
C TYR A 119 12.12 -6.44 -4.18
N ASN A 120 11.20 -7.41 -4.22
CA ASN A 120 10.53 -7.89 -3.02
C ASN A 120 11.43 -8.80 -2.15
N THR A 121 12.60 -9.12 -2.62
CA THR A 121 13.64 -9.90 -1.93
C THR A 121 14.63 -9.04 -1.14
N ARG A 122 14.54 -7.69 -1.24
CA ARG A 122 15.47 -6.77 -0.58
C ARG A 122 14.78 -6.04 0.57
N TYR A 123 15.05 -6.50 1.77
CA TYR A 123 14.46 -5.98 3.01
C TYR A 123 15.32 -4.88 3.62
N MET A 124 14.67 -3.96 4.36
CA MET A 124 15.35 -2.84 5.01
C MET A 124 15.78 -3.14 6.46
N TRP A 125 15.46 -4.32 7.01
CA TRP A 125 15.90 -4.67 8.35
C TRP A 125 17.43 -4.75 8.45
N GLY A 126 17.97 -3.98 9.41
CA GLY A 126 19.41 -4.02 9.71
C GLY A 126 20.31 -3.27 8.72
N VAL A 127 19.74 -2.60 7.71
CA VAL A 127 20.53 -1.74 6.82
C VAL A 127 20.88 -0.42 7.50
N SER A 128 21.99 0.19 7.09
CA SER A 128 22.37 1.52 7.57
C SER A 128 21.50 2.62 6.95
N GLU A 129 21.46 3.81 7.59
CA GLU A 129 20.77 4.98 7.02
C GLU A 129 21.24 5.31 5.61
N VAL A 130 22.52 5.19 5.33
CA VAL A 130 23.10 5.48 4.01
C VAL A 130 22.58 4.53 2.95
N GLU A 131 22.50 3.24 3.27
CA GLU A 131 21.99 2.21 2.36
C GLU A 131 20.50 2.35 2.11
N GLU A 132 19.70 2.60 3.17
CA GLU A 132 18.26 2.79 3.05
C GLU A 132 17.93 4.05 2.24
N ARG A 133 18.62 5.16 2.52
CA ARG A 133 18.49 6.40 1.76
C ARG A 133 18.80 6.21 0.28
N ALA A 134 19.89 5.52 -0.03
CA ALA A 134 20.28 5.21 -1.40
C ALA A 134 19.26 4.31 -2.11
N HIS A 135 18.68 3.35 -1.38
CA HIS A 135 17.63 2.47 -1.90
C HIS A 135 16.36 3.25 -2.24
N ILE A 136 15.87 4.09 -1.33
CA ILE A 136 14.69 4.94 -1.55
C ILE A 136 14.93 5.90 -2.72
N ALA A 137 16.09 6.57 -2.75
CA ALA A 137 16.47 7.48 -3.84
C ALA A 137 16.50 6.76 -5.19
N THR A 138 17.06 5.55 -5.26
CA THR A 138 17.08 4.73 -6.48
C THR A 138 15.66 4.45 -6.98
N CYS A 139 14.74 4.08 -6.09
CA CYS A 139 13.34 3.82 -6.43
C CYS A 139 12.64 5.08 -6.97
N VAL A 140 12.76 6.20 -6.26
CA VAL A 140 12.15 7.48 -6.66
C VAL A 140 12.70 7.98 -7.99
N ASP A 141 14.01 7.89 -8.19
CA ASP A 141 14.65 8.32 -9.42
C ASP A 141 14.30 7.43 -10.61
N LEU A 142 14.19 6.12 -10.42
CA LEU A 142 13.74 5.20 -11.47
C LEU A 142 12.32 5.54 -11.91
N PHE A 143 11.40 5.69 -10.96
CA PHE A 143 10.01 6.06 -11.26
C PHE A 143 9.94 7.40 -12.01
N ARG A 144 10.63 8.43 -11.49
CA ARG A 144 10.66 9.77 -12.10
C ARG A 144 11.21 9.74 -13.53
N ARG A 145 12.32 9.01 -13.77
CA ARG A 145 12.90 8.90 -15.12
C ARG A 145 11.97 8.22 -16.11
N ARG A 146 11.16 7.26 -15.66
CA ARG A 146 10.27 6.48 -16.53
C ARG A 146 8.91 7.15 -16.77
N THR A 147 8.44 7.95 -15.83
CA THR A 147 7.08 8.51 -15.88
C THR A 147 7.04 10.04 -15.96
N GLY A 148 8.12 10.74 -15.62
CA GLY A 148 8.13 12.19 -15.40
C GLY A 148 7.40 12.62 -14.12
N ARG A 149 6.85 11.69 -13.32
CA ARG A 149 6.05 11.96 -12.14
C ARG A 149 6.84 11.72 -10.86
N GLN A 150 6.40 12.34 -9.76
CA GLN A 150 6.88 12.05 -8.41
C GLN A 150 6.16 10.81 -7.86
N LEU A 151 6.88 9.93 -7.20
CA LEU A 151 6.32 8.80 -6.46
C LEU A 151 5.65 9.34 -5.20
N ALA A 152 4.33 9.08 -5.03
CA ALA A 152 3.55 9.72 -3.98
C ALA A 152 3.51 8.92 -2.67
N GLY A 153 3.58 7.60 -2.73
CA GLY A 153 3.44 6.69 -1.60
C GLY A 153 4.58 5.71 -1.45
N TRP A 154 4.66 5.10 -0.27
CA TRP A 154 5.63 4.07 0.07
C TRP A 154 5.06 2.97 0.94
N LEU A 155 5.38 1.73 0.60
CA LEU A 155 5.18 0.52 1.40
C LEU A 155 6.48 -0.29 1.34
N SER A 156 7.13 -0.52 2.47
CA SER A 156 8.36 -1.30 2.49
C SER A 156 8.11 -2.77 2.18
N PRO A 157 8.96 -3.45 1.40
CA PRO A 157 8.85 -4.89 1.15
C PRO A 157 8.70 -5.66 2.47
N ALA A 158 7.65 -6.47 2.57
CA ALA A 158 7.34 -7.21 3.79
C ALA A 158 7.21 -6.36 5.07
N LEU A 159 6.83 -5.09 4.96
CA LEU A 159 6.80 -4.12 6.06
C LEU A 159 8.17 -3.99 6.77
N SER A 160 9.25 -4.31 6.07
CA SER A 160 10.60 -4.16 6.61
C SER A 160 11.02 -2.70 6.55
N HIS A 161 11.08 -2.06 7.70
CA HIS A 161 11.52 -0.68 7.79
C HIS A 161 12.54 -0.49 8.94
N THR A 162 13.24 0.63 8.94
CA THR A 162 14.07 1.08 10.05
C THR A 162 13.36 2.19 10.85
N LEU A 163 13.92 2.60 11.96
CA LEU A 163 13.40 3.76 12.70
C LEU A 163 13.45 5.07 11.90
N LEU A 164 14.21 5.09 10.82
CA LEU A 164 14.43 6.28 10.00
C LEU A 164 13.59 6.30 8.73
N THR A 165 13.00 5.19 8.34
CA THR A 165 12.19 5.10 7.11
C THR A 165 11.18 6.23 6.94
N PRO A 166 10.38 6.63 7.97
CA PRO A 166 9.44 7.74 7.82
C PRO A 166 10.12 9.06 7.48
N ASP A 167 11.29 9.34 8.06
CA ASP A 167 12.05 10.55 7.73
C ASP A 167 12.58 10.51 6.31
N LEU A 168 13.17 9.37 5.91
CA LEU A 168 13.81 9.20 4.62
C LEU A 168 12.81 9.26 3.45
N VAL A 169 11.62 8.67 3.62
CA VAL A 169 10.57 8.76 2.59
C VAL A 169 10.00 10.16 2.50
N ALA A 170 9.82 10.88 3.62
CA ALA A 170 9.37 12.26 3.61
C ALA A 170 10.41 13.19 2.94
N GLU A 171 11.70 13.03 3.26
CA GLU A 171 12.81 13.77 2.63
C GLU A 171 12.91 13.49 1.12
N ALA A 172 12.52 12.31 0.66
CA ALA A 172 12.43 11.95 -0.75
C ALA A 172 11.18 12.50 -1.47
N GLY A 173 10.31 13.25 -0.76
CA GLY A 173 9.11 13.87 -1.30
C GLY A 173 7.90 12.93 -1.39
N ILE A 174 7.95 11.79 -0.73
CA ILE A 174 6.82 10.87 -0.58
C ILE A 174 5.84 11.46 0.44
N ARG A 175 4.55 11.39 0.17
CA ARG A 175 3.51 12.07 0.94
C ARG A 175 2.71 11.15 1.83
N TYR A 176 2.63 9.87 1.51
CA TYR A 176 1.97 8.89 2.36
C TYR A 176 2.80 7.60 2.50
N TYR A 177 2.62 6.95 3.62
CA TYR A 177 3.42 5.83 4.09
C TYR A 177 2.50 4.74 4.66
N CYS A 178 2.75 3.47 4.35
CA CYS A 178 1.78 2.40 4.57
C CYS A 178 2.26 1.29 5.52
N ASP A 179 3.48 1.35 6.05
CA ASP A 179 4.03 0.29 6.90
C ASP A 179 3.37 0.21 8.30
N LEU A 180 2.67 1.28 8.70
CA LEU A 180 1.94 1.32 9.95
C LEU A 180 0.47 0.99 9.71
N VAL A 181 0.11 -0.24 10.00
CA VAL A 181 -1.23 -0.79 9.77
C VAL A 181 -2.09 -0.64 11.03
N HIS A 182 -2.29 0.58 11.50
CA HIS A 182 -2.73 0.87 12.86
C HIS A 182 -4.07 1.63 12.96
N ASP A 183 -4.75 1.89 11.84
CA ASP A 183 -5.91 2.78 11.86
C ASP A 183 -6.87 2.49 10.70
N ASP A 184 -8.11 3.01 10.78
CA ASP A 184 -9.10 3.03 9.73
C ASP A 184 -9.20 4.40 9.03
N GLN A 185 -8.37 5.36 9.44
CA GLN A 185 -8.27 6.70 8.87
C GLN A 185 -6.81 7.10 8.64
N PRO A 186 -6.52 7.97 7.66
CA PRO A 186 -5.17 8.51 7.52
C PRO A 186 -4.74 9.25 8.80
N TRP A 187 -3.47 9.16 9.15
CA TRP A 187 -2.95 9.77 10.38
C TRP A 187 -1.62 10.50 10.13
N PRO A 188 -1.44 11.72 10.66
CA PRO A 188 -0.18 12.44 10.53
C PRO A 188 0.97 11.75 11.26
N VAL A 189 2.14 11.76 10.65
CA VAL A 189 3.38 11.20 11.21
C VAL A 189 4.39 12.32 11.40
N ARG A 190 5.00 12.39 12.59
CA ARG A 190 6.10 13.32 12.85
C ARG A 190 7.35 12.88 12.12
N VAL A 191 7.85 13.73 11.25
CA VAL A 191 9.08 13.54 10.49
C VAL A 191 10.02 14.74 10.66
N ARG A 192 11.29 14.56 10.32
CA ARG A 192 12.32 15.61 10.44
C ARG A 192 12.07 16.79 9.50
N GLN A 193 11.53 16.50 8.32
CA GLN A 193 11.25 17.51 7.29
C GLN A 193 9.98 17.16 6.52
N GLY A 194 9.21 18.18 6.13
CA GLY A 194 8.01 18.01 5.32
C GLY A 194 6.80 17.52 6.09
N ARG A 195 5.88 16.93 5.36
CA ARG A 195 4.61 16.38 5.87
C ARG A 195 4.48 14.95 5.42
N LEU A 196 4.10 14.06 6.32
CA LEU A 196 3.85 12.65 6.03
C LEU A 196 2.58 12.19 6.76
N ILE A 197 1.76 11.40 6.08
CA ILE A 197 0.63 10.70 6.70
C ILE A 197 0.79 9.20 6.53
N THR A 198 0.21 8.42 7.44
CA THR A 198 -0.08 7.02 7.16
C THR A 198 -1.37 6.92 6.34
N LEU A 199 -1.42 5.98 5.39
CA LEU A 199 -2.67 5.47 4.87
C LEU A 199 -2.91 4.06 5.40
N PRO A 200 -4.15 3.73 5.79
CA PRO A 200 -4.50 2.43 6.34
C PRO A 200 -4.34 1.30 5.32
N TYR A 201 -3.14 0.77 5.17
CA TYR A 201 -2.91 -0.48 4.46
C TYR A 201 -3.37 -1.64 5.34
N SER A 202 -3.90 -2.72 4.74
CA SER A 202 -4.42 -3.85 5.51
C SER A 202 -3.46 -5.04 5.51
N VAL A 203 -3.27 -5.62 6.69
CA VAL A 203 -2.65 -6.93 6.88
C VAL A 203 -3.72 -8.02 6.94
N ASP A 204 -4.91 -7.71 7.48
CA ASP A 204 -6.00 -8.68 7.56
C ASP A 204 -6.67 -8.91 6.20
N LEU A 205 -7.01 -7.83 5.48
CA LEU A 205 -7.50 -7.92 4.10
C LEU A 205 -6.34 -7.96 3.09
N ASN A 206 -5.39 -8.85 3.36
CA ASN A 206 -4.22 -9.14 2.51
C ASN A 206 -4.21 -10.63 2.17
N ASP A 207 -4.41 -10.95 0.90
CA ASP A 207 -4.52 -12.33 0.44
C ASP A 207 -3.27 -13.17 0.70
N ALA A 208 -2.06 -12.59 0.69
CA ALA A 208 -0.84 -13.31 1.01
C ALA A 208 -0.76 -13.67 2.51
N VAL A 209 -1.34 -12.86 3.37
CA VAL A 209 -1.44 -13.14 4.81
C VAL A 209 -2.55 -14.15 5.07
N ALA A 210 -3.74 -13.94 4.51
CA ALA A 210 -4.89 -14.82 4.66
C ALA A 210 -4.56 -16.27 4.24
N TYR A 211 -3.98 -16.46 3.05
CA TYR A 211 -3.61 -17.82 2.60
C TYR A 211 -2.49 -18.45 3.43
N ARG A 212 -1.58 -17.68 3.97
CA ARG A 212 -0.56 -18.21 4.89
C ARG A 212 -1.17 -18.68 6.21
N GLN A 213 -2.27 -18.07 6.62
CA GLN A 213 -3.06 -18.48 7.79
C GLN A 213 -4.04 -19.63 7.51
N GLY A 214 -4.11 -20.09 6.25
CA GLY A 214 -4.95 -21.22 5.85
C GLY A 214 -6.37 -20.84 5.40
N PHE A 215 -6.67 -19.57 5.20
CA PHE A 215 -7.95 -19.14 4.64
C PHE A 215 -8.00 -19.43 3.13
N GLU A 216 -9.16 -19.85 2.66
CA GLU A 216 -9.43 -20.03 1.24
C GLU A 216 -9.99 -18.75 0.59
N ALA A 217 -10.12 -18.73 -0.74
CA ALA A 217 -10.58 -17.55 -1.46
C ALA A 217 -12.02 -17.13 -1.10
N GLU A 218 -12.87 -18.09 -0.77
CA GLU A 218 -14.24 -17.83 -0.28
C GLU A 218 -14.21 -17.15 1.09
N ASP A 219 -13.36 -17.62 2.00
CA ASP A 219 -13.18 -17.00 3.32
C ASP A 219 -12.65 -15.55 3.18
N PHE A 220 -11.67 -15.36 2.31
CA PHE A 220 -11.13 -14.03 2.05
C PHE A 220 -12.19 -13.08 1.46
N ALA A 221 -13.01 -13.54 0.53
CA ALA A 221 -14.11 -12.75 -0.01
C ALA A 221 -15.14 -12.41 1.07
N ARG A 222 -15.45 -13.34 1.98
CA ARG A 222 -16.34 -13.07 3.13
C ARG A 222 -15.71 -12.05 4.08
N MET A 223 -14.43 -12.17 4.42
CA MET A 223 -13.73 -11.16 5.22
C MET A 223 -13.84 -9.76 4.59
N ILE A 224 -13.72 -9.66 3.27
CA ILE A 224 -13.90 -8.40 2.55
C ILE A 224 -15.31 -7.85 2.74
N THR A 225 -16.35 -8.65 2.54
CA THR A 225 -17.74 -8.17 2.65
C THR A 225 -18.12 -7.82 4.09
N ASP A 226 -17.74 -8.63 5.07
CA ASP A 226 -18.02 -8.38 6.49
C ASP A 226 -17.33 -7.11 7.00
N THR A 227 -16.08 -6.89 6.56
CA THR A 227 -15.34 -5.65 6.85
C THR A 227 -16.02 -4.45 6.21
N PHE A 228 -16.43 -4.57 4.95
CA PHE A 228 -17.12 -3.51 4.26
C PHE A 228 -18.41 -3.10 4.99
N ASP A 229 -19.26 -4.06 5.35
CA ASP A 229 -20.52 -3.78 6.03
C ASP A 229 -20.33 -3.01 7.34
N THR A 230 -19.28 -3.37 8.08
CA THR A 230 -18.93 -2.70 9.33
C THR A 230 -18.44 -1.28 9.07
N LEU A 231 -17.46 -1.09 8.21
CA LEU A 231 -16.88 0.23 7.91
C LEU A 231 -17.89 1.15 7.21
N TRP A 232 -18.76 0.59 6.37
CA TRP A 232 -19.80 1.36 5.70
C TRP A 232 -20.86 1.91 6.70
N ARG A 233 -21.26 1.09 7.69
CA ARG A 233 -22.14 1.54 8.79
C ARG A 233 -21.47 2.64 9.62
N GLU A 234 -20.23 2.43 10.05
CA GLU A 234 -19.46 3.38 10.86
C GLU A 234 -19.11 4.66 10.09
N GLY A 235 -18.93 4.54 8.79
CA GLY A 235 -18.64 5.66 7.89
C GLY A 235 -19.75 6.70 7.77
N GLU A 236 -20.96 6.40 8.27
CA GLU A 236 -22.05 7.36 8.39
C GLU A 236 -21.69 8.50 9.34
N GLU A 237 -21.05 8.18 10.45
CA GLU A 237 -20.60 9.17 11.44
C GLU A 237 -19.32 9.87 10.96
N SER A 238 -18.32 9.09 10.60
CA SER A 238 -17.00 9.58 10.14
C SER A 238 -16.39 8.61 9.15
N GLY A 239 -16.01 9.11 7.98
CA GLY A 239 -15.50 8.29 6.87
C GLY A 239 -14.36 7.35 7.26
N ARG A 240 -14.33 6.18 6.62
CA ARG A 240 -13.34 5.11 6.81
C ARG A 240 -12.56 4.89 5.53
N VAL A 241 -11.38 4.30 5.67
CA VAL A 241 -10.62 3.70 4.55
C VAL A 241 -10.76 2.20 4.65
N MET A 242 -11.05 1.56 3.53
CA MET A 242 -11.02 0.12 3.39
C MET A 242 -9.98 -0.27 2.36
N CYS A 243 -8.87 -0.81 2.81
CA CYS A 243 -7.81 -1.33 1.93
C CYS A 243 -8.01 -2.82 1.66
N ILE A 244 -7.98 -3.21 0.39
CA ILE A 244 -7.95 -4.60 -0.05
C ILE A 244 -6.62 -4.83 -0.77
N ALA A 245 -5.69 -5.52 -0.11
CA ALA A 245 -4.38 -5.83 -0.64
C ALA A 245 -4.38 -7.22 -1.31
N VAL A 246 -4.11 -7.26 -2.60
CA VAL A 246 -4.16 -8.48 -3.39
C VAL A 246 -2.89 -8.68 -4.20
N HIS A 247 -2.50 -9.94 -4.36
CA HIS A 247 -1.30 -10.31 -5.12
C HIS A 247 -1.71 -11.10 -6.37
N PRO A 248 -1.20 -10.72 -7.56
CA PRO A 248 -1.55 -11.40 -8.80
C PRO A 248 -1.28 -12.90 -8.80
N TYR A 249 -0.26 -13.34 -8.08
CA TYR A 249 0.06 -14.76 -7.95
C TYR A 249 -0.87 -15.53 -6.99
N ASN A 250 -1.64 -14.82 -6.16
CA ASN A 250 -2.65 -15.38 -5.26
C ASN A 250 -4.06 -15.23 -5.85
N MET A 251 -4.65 -14.04 -5.76
CA MET A 251 -6.04 -13.83 -6.24
C MET A 251 -6.19 -13.90 -7.76
N GLY A 252 -5.11 -13.73 -8.52
CA GLY A 252 -5.13 -13.93 -9.98
C GLY A 252 -5.19 -15.40 -10.43
N GLN A 253 -5.23 -16.37 -9.51
CA GLN A 253 -5.38 -17.78 -9.85
C GLN A 253 -6.78 -18.10 -10.41
N PRO A 254 -6.91 -19.03 -11.39
CA PRO A 254 -8.18 -19.33 -12.03
C PRO A 254 -9.31 -19.71 -11.07
N HIS A 255 -8.99 -20.45 -10.01
CA HIS A 255 -9.96 -20.92 -9.01
C HIS A 255 -10.30 -19.87 -7.95
N ARG A 256 -9.62 -18.70 -7.94
CA ARG A 256 -9.80 -17.68 -6.91
C ARG A 256 -10.41 -16.39 -7.42
N ILE A 257 -10.15 -16.04 -8.69
CA ILE A 257 -10.50 -14.72 -9.23
C ILE A 257 -12.01 -14.41 -9.16
N ALA A 258 -12.88 -15.42 -9.26
CA ALA A 258 -14.33 -15.24 -9.17
C ALA A 258 -14.77 -14.75 -7.78
N HIS A 259 -14.06 -15.10 -6.72
CA HIS A 259 -14.35 -14.64 -5.36
C HIS A 259 -14.01 -13.15 -5.18
N LEU A 260 -12.90 -12.70 -5.77
CA LEU A 260 -12.57 -11.26 -5.79
C LEU A 260 -13.60 -10.47 -6.61
N ASP A 261 -14.00 -10.98 -7.78
CA ASP A 261 -15.03 -10.37 -8.62
C ASP A 261 -16.35 -10.20 -7.86
N ALA A 262 -16.80 -11.25 -7.16
CA ALA A 262 -18.02 -11.20 -6.38
C ALA A 262 -17.95 -10.19 -5.22
N ALA A 263 -16.85 -10.17 -4.46
CA ALA A 263 -16.67 -9.26 -3.33
C ALA A 263 -16.61 -7.79 -3.79
N LEU A 264 -15.87 -7.48 -4.85
CA LEU A 264 -15.82 -6.13 -5.40
C LEU A 264 -17.17 -5.71 -6.01
N GLY A 265 -17.88 -6.63 -6.66
CA GLY A 265 -19.23 -6.38 -7.16
C GLY A 265 -20.21 -6.05 -6.05
N TYR A 266 -20.13 -6.75 -4.92
CA TYR A 266 -20.93 -6.45 -3.73
C TYR A 266 -20.67 -5.04 -3.24
N ILE A 267 -19.43 -4.67 -2.97
CA ILE A 267 -19.06 -3.34 -2.48
C ILE A 267 -19.53 -2.24 -3.44
N MET A 268 -19.24 -2.40 -4.73
CA MET A 268 -19.57 -1.38 -5.75
C MET A 268 -21.04 -1.25 -6.07
N SER A 269 -21.89 -2.17 -5.56
CA SER A 269 -23.35 -2.04 -5.64
C SER A 269 -23.94 -1.08 -4.61
N HIS A 270 -23.16 -0.67 -3.59
CA HIS A 270 -23.59 0.22 -2.53
C HIS A 270 -23.33 1.69 -2.86
N GLN A 271 -24.26 2.56 -2.43
CA GLN A 271 -24.01 4.00 -2.44
C GLN A 271 -23.07 4.40 -1.31
N GLY A 272 -22.38 5.55 -1.46
CA GLY A 272 -21.47 6.04 -0.45
C GLY A 272 -20.11 5.34 -0.44
N VAL A 273 -19.74 4.71 -1.53
CA VAL A 273 -18.40 4.16 -1.79
C VAL A 273 -17.66 5.09 -2.74
N TRP A 274 -16.47 5.52 -2.33
CA TRP A 274 -15.53 6.24 -3.18
C TRP A 274 -14.37 5.30 -3.53
N ALA A 275 -14.35 4.77 -4.75
CA ALA A 275 -13.23 3.98 -5.26
C ALA A 275 -12.04 4.92 -5.52
N ALA A 276 -11.17 5.03 -4.54
CA ALA A 276 -10.08 6.01 -4.49
C ALA A 276 -8.71 5.38 -4.71
N THR A 277 -7.78 6.17 -5.22
CA THR A 277 -6.35 5.86 -5.18
C THR A 277 -5.70 6.43 -3.92
N GLY A 278 -4.51 5.93 -3.57
CA GLY A 278 -3.74 6.44 -2.43
C GLY A 278 -3.42 7.92 -2.56
N SER A 279 -3.04 8.36 -3.77
CA SER A 279 -2.76 9.77 -4.04
C SER A 279 -3.99 10.64 -3.88
N GLU A 280 -5.16 10.21 -4.36
CA GLU A 280 -6.41 10.96 -4.20
C GLU A 280 -6.83 11.10 -2.73
N MET A 281 -6.69 10.02 -1.95
CA MET A 281 -6.97 10.09 -0.50
C MET A 281 -5.99 11.00 0.22
N ALA A 282 -4.71 10.93 -0.10
CA ALA A 282 -3.68 11.78 0.49
C ALA A 282 -3.92 13.24 0.14
N ASP A 283 -4.20 13.57 -1.12
CA ASP A 283 -4.49 14.94 -1.56
C ASP A 283 -5.71 15.51 -0.83
N TRP A 284 -6.78 14.74 -0.77
CA TRP A 284 -8.00 15.15 -0.07
C TRP A 284 -7.74 15.38 1.43
N TYR A 285 -6.99 14.47 2.06
CA TYR A 285 -6.69 14.55 3.48
C TYR A 285 -5.83 15.78 3.82
N TYR A 286 -4.77 16.05 3.04
CA TYR A 286 -3.95 17.24 3.21
C TYR A 286 -4.74 18.54 3.07
N GLN A 287 -5.69 18.59 2.14
CA GLN A 287 -6.50 19.78 1.90
C GLN A 287 -7.57 20.02 2.97
N ASN A 288 -8.14 18.96 3.55
CA ASN A 288 -9.35 19.07 4.37
C ASN A 288 -9.17 18.73 5.84
N MET A 289 -8.17 17.90 6.17
CA MET A 289 -8.02 17.31 7.51
C MET A 289 -6.69 17.64 8.19
N TRP A 290 -5.63 17.88 7.44
CA TRP A 290 -4.29 18.05 8.00
C TRP A 290 -4.25 19.05 9.15
N GLU A 291 -4.72 20.28 8.96
CA GLU A 291 -4.67 21.35 9.96
C GLU A 291 -5.48 21.04 11.22
N LYS A 292 -6.50 20.18 11.09
CA LYS A 292 -7.36 19.78 12.21
C LYS A 292 -6.77 18.61 13.02
N VAL A 293 -6.02 17.72 12.36
CA VAL A 293 -5.56 16.44 12.93
C VAL A 293 -4.09 16.46 13.31
N ALA A 294 -3.23 17.17 12.59
CA ALA A 294 -1.80 17.25 12.87
C ALA A 294 -1.48 17.66 14.34
N PRO A 295 -2.18 18.64 14.95
CA PRO A 295 -1.97 18.95 16.36
C PRO A 295 -2.29 17.78 17.31
N LEU A 296 -3.31 16.98 17.02
CA LEU A 296 -3.68 15.81 17.82
C LEU A 296 -2.61 14.70 17.73
N ALA A 297 -1.97 14.60 16.58
CA ALA A 297 -0.84 13.69 16.35
C ALA A 297 0.49 14.22 16.93
N GLY A 298 0.46 15.39 17.56
CA GLY A 298 1.68 16.05 18.07
C GLY A 298 2.62 16.52 16.94
N VAL A 299 2.11 16.66 15.72
CA VAL A 299 2.86 17.23 14.59
C VAL A 299 2.68 18.75 14.64
N VAL A 300 3.71 19.43 15.10
CA VAL A 300 3.78 20.91 15.08
C VAL A 300 4.62 21.31 13.88
N GLU A 301 4.09 22.11 12.98
CA GLU A 301 4.92 22.71 11.95
C GLU A 301 5.97 23.59 12.63
N MET A 302 7.23 23.24 12.45
CA MET A 302 8.29 24.18 12.78
C MET A 302 8.11 25.35 11.80
N GLY A 303 7.58 26.47 12.33
CA GLY A 303 7.44 27.69 11.57
C GLY A 303 8.75 27.97 10.84
N ASN A 304 8.68 28.27 9.56
CA ASN A 304 9.80 28.79 8.81
C ASN A 304 10.33 29.99 9.61
N GLY A 305 11.37 29.73 10.41
CA GLY A 305 12.11 30.79 11.06
C GLY A 305 12.64 31.69 9.93
N GLY A 306 12.18 32.93 9.92
CA GLY A 306 12.50 33.95 8.95
C GLY A 306 14.02 34.24 8.85
#